data_076ebfdb31fdfa0065753620585fbb51
#
_entry.id   076ebfdb31fdfa0065753620585fbb51
#
_cell.length_a   1.000
_cell.length_b   1.000
_cell.length_c   1.000
_cell.angle_alpha   90.00
_cell.angle_beta   90.00
_cell.angle_gamma   90.00
#
_symmetry.space_group_name_H-M   'P 1'
#
loop_
_entity.id
_entity.type
_entity.pdbx_description
1 polymer ?
#
loop_
_entity_poly.entity_id
_entity_poly.type
_entity_poly.pdbx_seq_one_letter_code
_entity_poly.pdbx_strand_id
1 'polypeptide(L)'
;YHLPVLQQILNEPTSRAIYLFPTKALAQDQKSALNELLEEMDEEILSYTYDGDTSPSIRTKVRKAGHIVMTNPDMLHSGILPHHTKWVSLFENLKYIVIDELHTYKGVFGSHVAHVLRRLKRIANFYGSNPQFICTSATIKNPQELAELLTGESQMLISESGAPVGK
;
A
#
# COMPACT_ATOMS: atom_id res chain seq x y z
N TYR A 1 11.05 -3.97 0.20
CA TYR A 1 9.80 -4.24 -0.51
C TYR A 1 9.53 -3.27 -1.65
N HIS A 2 10.32 -2.21 -1.74
CA HIS A 2 10.14 -1.28 -2.84
C HIS A 2 10.53 -1.85 -4.19
N LEU A 3 11.53 -2.74 -4.23
CA LEU A 3 12.07 -3.23 -5.49
C LEU A 3 11.06 -3.87 -6.43
N PRO A 4 10.22 -4.82 -5.98
CA PRO A 4 9.23 -5.39 -6.91
C PRO A 4 8.20 -4.37 -7.38
N VAL A 5 7.80 -3.44 -6.52
CA VAL A 5 6.85 -2.40 -6.88
C VAL A 5 7.45 -1.45 -7.91
N LEU A 6 8.68 -0.98 -7.67
CA LEU A 6 9.34 -0.06 -8.59
C LEU A 6 9.60 -0.71 -9.94
N GLN A 7 10.01 -1.98 -9.94
CA GLN A 7 10.25 -2.70 -11.18
C GLN A 7 8.97 -2.85 -11.98
N GLN A 8 7.85 -3.15 -11.34
CA GLN A 8 6.56 -3.24 -12.01
C GLN A 8 6.16 -1.91 -12.64
N ILE A 9 6.36 -0.80 -11.93
CA ILE A 9 6.02 0.52 -12.44
C ILE A 9 6.92 0.89 -13.62
N LEU A 10 8.20 0.56 -13.56
CA LEU A 10 9.12 0.83 -14.67
C LEU A 10 8.76 0.03 -15.91
N ASN A 11 8.33 -1.22 -15.74
CA ASN A 11 7.92 -2.06 -16.85
C ASN A 11 6.58 -1.64 -17.44
N GLU A 12 5.64 -1.24 -16.58
CA GLU A 12 4.32 -0.77 -16.98
C GLU A 12 4.03 0.54 -16.24
N PRO A 13 4.30 1.69 -16.85
CA PRO A 13 4.18 2.98 -16.15
C PRO A 13 2.79 3.35 -15.66
N THR A 14 1.74 2.67 -16.12
CA THR A 14 0.39 2.90 -15.59
C THR A 14 0.15 2.17 -14.28
N SER A 15 1.03 1.25 -13.88
CA SER A 15 0.88 0.46 -12.67
C SER A 15 0.82 1.31 -11.41
N ARG A 16 -0.01 0.91 -10.47
CA ARG A 16 -0.23 1.61 -9.21
C ARG A 16 -0.03 0.67 -8.03
N ALA A 17 0.27 1.24 -6.89
CA ALA A 17 0.41 0.50 -5.64
C ALA A 17 -0.18 1.31 -4.49
N ILE A 18 -0.72 0.61 -3.50
CA ILE A 18 -1.18 1.22 -2.26
C ILE A 18 -0.28 0.69 -1.15
N TYR A 19 0.26 1.60 -0.35
CA TYR A 19 1.07 1.27 0.83
C TYR A 19 0.27 1.65 2.06
N LEU A 20 0.06 0.68 2.96
CA LEU A 20 -0.68 0.91 4.21
C LEU A 20 0.29 0.93 5.39
N PHE A 21 0.20 1.99 6.16
CA PHE A 21 0.99 2.18 7.38
C PHE A 21 0.04 2.39 8.56
N PRO A 22 0.43 1.96 9.77
CA PRO A 22 -0.43 2.16 10.93
C PRO A 22 -0.64 3.63 11.32
N THR A 23 0.33 4.50 11.01
CA THR A 23 0.28 5.91 11.40
C THR A 23 0.75 6.81 10.29
N LYS A 24 0.35 8.09 10.35
CA LYS A 24 0.82 9.11 9.42
C LYS A 24 2.34 9.31 9.50
N ALA A 25 2.90 9.24 10.72
CA ALA A 25 4.34 9.43 10.91
C ALA A 25 5.14 8.38 10.16
N LEU A 26 4.73 7.11 10.24
CA LEU A 26 5.40 6.03 9.52
C LEU A 26 5.28 6.22 8.01
N ALA A 27 4.11 6.66 7.54
CA ALA A 27 3.92 6.93 6.11
C ALA A 27 4.85 8.04 5.64
N GLN A 28 4.99 9.11 6.40
CA GLN A 28 5.87 10.23 6.05
C GLN A 28 7.34 9.80 6.02
N ASP A 29 7.77 9.01 7.00
CA ASP A 29 9.13 8.50 7.05
C ASP A 29 9.44 7.62 5.83
N GLN A 30 8.52 6.75 5.47
CA GLN A 30 8.70 5.86 4.32
C GLN A 30 8.67 6.63 3.01
N LYS A 31 7.85 7.67 2.93
CA LYS A 31 7.84 8.52 1.75
C LYS A 31 9.18 9.20 1.55
N SER A 32 9.77 9.72 2.63
CA SER A 32 11.09 10.35 2.56
C SER A 32 12.16 9.36 2.09
N ALA A 33 12.15 8.15 2.64
CA ALA A 33 13.10 7.12 2.25
C ALA A 33 12.94 6.72 0.79
N LEU A 34 11.70 6.60 0.34
CA LEU A 34 11.40 6.25 -1.05
C LEU A 34 11.85 7.36 -2.00
N ASN A 35 11.61 8.62 -1.64
CA ASN A 35 12.03 9.76 -2.46
C ASN A 35 13.54 9.80 -2.63
N GLU A 36 14.30 9.52 -1.55
CA GLU A 36 15.75 9.43 -1.64
C GLU A 36 16.19 8.34 -2.62
N LEU A 37 15.55 7.18 -2.53
CA LEU A 37 15.85 6.07 -3.44
C LEU A 37 15.54 6.45 -4.89
N LEU A 38 14.41 7.10 -5.14
CA LEU A 38 14.02 7.49 -6.48
C LEU A 38 14.96 8.55 -7.06
N GLU A 39 15.46 9.47 -6.23
CA GLU A 39 16.44 10.45 -6.68
C GLU A 39 17.74 9.78 -7.10
N GLU A 40 18.20 8.79 -6.34
CA GLU A 40 19.39 8.03 -6.68
C GLU A 40 19.23 7.26 -7.99
N MET A 41 18.04 6.76 -8.24
CA MET A 41 17.75 6.00 -9.45
C MET A 41 17.45 6.88 -10.66
N ASP A 42 17.25 8.18 -10.44
CA ASP A 42 16.86 9.15 -11.47
C ASP A 42 15.60 8.71 -12.22
N GLU A 43 14.60 8.27 -11.47
CA GLU A 43 13.35 7.78 -12.05
C GLU A 43 12.18 8.68 -11.69
N GLU A 44 11.25 8.81 -12.63
CA GLU A 44 10.07 9.66 -12.45
C GLU A 44 8.86 8.86 -11.97
N ILE A 45 8.95 8.32 -10.76
CA ILE A 45 7.83 7.62 -10.15
C ILE A 45 7.23 8.55 -9.09
N LEU A 46 5.94 8.81 -9.21
CA LEU A 46 5.24 9.73 -8.33
C LEU A 46 4.69 8.99 -7.12
N SER A 47 5.11 9.40 -5.93
CA SER A 47 4.60 8.86 -4.68
C SER A 47 4.00 9.97 -3.84
N TYR A 48 2.89 9.68 -3.18
CA TYR A 48 2.17 10.67 -2.38
C TYR A 48 1.66 10.02 -1.11
N THR A 49 1.64 10.80 -0.02
CA THR A 49 0.86 10.42 1.16
C THR A 49 -0.56 10.95 0.98
N TYR A 50 -1.53 10.16 1.41
CA TYR A 50 -2.94 10.54 1.35
C TYR A 50 -3.56 10.34 2.73
N ASP A 51 -3.89 11.43 3.39
CA ASP A 51 -4.47 11.42 4.74
C ASP A 51 -5.33 12.66 4.93
N GLY A 52 -5.79 12.87 6.16
CA GLY A 52 -6.66 14.00 6.45
C GLY A 52 -6.02 15.37 6.22
N ASP A 53 -4.69 15.43 6.21
CA ASP A 53 -3.95 16.69 6.04
C ASP A 53 -3.57 16.96 4.58
N THR A 54 -3.88 16.05 3.66
CA THR A 54 -3.54 16.22 2.25
C THR A 54 -4.41 17.32 1.64
N SER A 55 -3.78 18.31 0.99
CA SER A 55 -4.51 19.43 0.40
C SER A 55 -5.38 18.97 -0.78
N PRO A 56 -6.46 19.71 -1.10
CA PRO A 56 -7.32 19.34 -2.23
C PRO A 56 -6.58 19.26 -3.56
N SER A 57 -5.60 20.14 -3.81
CA SER A 57 -4.84 20.09 -5.05
C SER A 57 -3.98 18.84 -5.15
N ILE A 58 -3.35 18.44 -4.04
CA ILE A 58 -2.57 17.21 -4.00
C ILE A 58 -3.48 15.99 -4.15
N ARG A 59 -4.65 16.00 -3.50
CA ARG A 59 -5.62 14.91 -3.63
C ARG A 59 -6.00 14.66 -5.08
N THR A 60 -6.20 15.72 -5.85
CA THR A 60 -6.51 15.58 -7.26
C THR A 60 -5.34 14.96 -8.03
N LYS A 61 -4.11 15.39 -7.75
CA LYS A 61 -2.93 14.82 -8.40
C LYS A 61 -2.75 13.35 -8.09
N VAL A 62 -2.96 12.97 -6.83
CA VAL A 62 -2.84 11.58 -6.40
C VAL A 62 -3.81 10.68 -7.16
N ARG A 63 -5.05 11.13 -7.28
CA ARG A 63 -6.06 10.34 -7.99
C ARG A 63 -5.74 10.17 -9.46
N LYS A 64 -5.16 11.18 -10.09
CA LYS A 64 -4.88 11.15 -11.52
C LYS A 64 -3.57 10.44 -11.87
N ALA A 65 -2.54 10.64 -11.08
CA ALA A 65 -1.18 10.29 -11.52
C ALA A 65 -0.31 9.64 -10.46
N GLY A 66 -0.76 9.46 -9.24
CA GLY A 66 0.09 8.88 -8.20
C GLY A 66 0.36 7.40 -8.42
N HIS A 67 1.58 7.03 -8.70
CA HIS A 67 1.96 5.62 -8.86
C HIS A 67 1.87 4.88 -7.53
N ILE A 68 2.32 5.50 -6.45
CA ILE A 68 2.34 4.92 -5.12
C ILE A 68 1.55 5.85 -4.20
N VAL A 69 0.51 5.31 -3.59
CA VAL A 69 -0.32 6.03 -2.63
C VAL A 69 -0.06 5.47 -1.25
N MET A 70 0.50 6.28 -0.36
CA MET A 70 0.80 5.89 1.01
C MET A 70 -0.28 6.43 1.93
N THR A 71 -0.98 5.55 2.62
CA THR A 71 -2.11 5.94 3.45
C THR A 71 -2.18 5.03 4.69
N ASN A 72 -3.24 5.17 5.46
CA ASN A 72 -3.50 4.32 6.61
C ASN A 72 -4.87 3.65 6.45
N PRO A 73 -5.17 2.61 7.26
CA PRO A 73 -6.42 1.89 7.10
C PRO A 73 -7.67 2.76 7.28
N ASP A 74 -7.64 3.72 8.20
CA ASP A 74 -8.79 4.60 8.42
C ASP A 74 -9.07 5.47 7.20
N MET A 75 -8.03 6.06 6.62
CA MET A 75 -8.18 6.89 5.42
C MET A 75 -8.62 6.06 4.23
N LEU A 76 -8.07 4.87 4.09
CA LEU A 76 -8.50 3.95 3.04
C LEU A 76 -9.98 3.64 3.18
N HIS A 77 -10.42 3.32 4.40
CA HIS A 77 -11.80 2.96 4.69
C HIS A 77 -12.78 4.12 4.45
N SER A 78 -12.44 5.32 4.88
CA SER A 78 -13.37 6.46 4.88
C SER A 78 -13.14 7.44 3.75
N GLY A 79 -11.94 7.55 3.23
CA GLY A 79 -11.59 8.58 2.24
C GLY A 79 -11.37 8.06 0.82
N ILE A 80 -11.08 6.79 0.66
CA ILE A 80 -10.77 6.23 -0.66
C ILE A 80 -11.85 5.24 -1.11
N LEU A 81 -12.11 4.22 -0.33
CA LEU A 81 -13.04 3.15 -0.76
C LEU A 81 -14.48 3.64 -1.03
N PRO A 82 -15.08 4.51 -0.20
CA PRO A 82 -16.42 5.01 -0.48
C PRO A 82 -16.47 5.89 -1.73
N HIS A 83 -15.33 6.41 -2.15
CA HIS A 83 -15.23 7.29 -3.31
C HIS A 83 -14.49 6.62 -4.47
N HIS A 84 -14.59 5.29 -4.57
CA HIS A 84 -13.84 4.53 -5.56
C HIS A 84 -14.08 4.99 -7.00
N THR A 85 -15.24 5.57 -7.29
CA THR A 85 -15.52 6.09 -8.63
C THR A 85 -14.61 7.26 -9.01
N LYS A 86 -14.03 7.94 -8.02
CA LYS A 86 -13.04 8.99 -8.25
C LYS A 86 -11.63 8.44 -8.40
N TRP A 87 -11.45 7.17 -8.08
CA TRP A 87 -10.14 6.51 -8.04
C TRP A 87 -10.03 5.40 -9.09
N VAL A 88 -10.79 5.51 -10.18
CA VAL A 88 -10.86 4.45 -11.19
C VAL A 88 -9.48 4.09 -11.73
N SER A 89 -8.65 5.10 -12.03
CA SER A 89 -7.29 4.84 -12.57
C SER A 89 -6.44 4.04 -11.60
N LEU A 90 -6.56 4.31 -10.30
CA LEU A 90 -5.84 3.56 -9.29
C LEU A 90 -6.30 2.10 -9.27
N PHE A 91 -7.61 1.88 -9.17
CA PHE A 91 -8.14 0.53 -9.02
C PHE A 91 -8.01 -0.31 -10.28
N GLU A 92 -8.11 0.30 -11.45
CA GLU A 92 -7.91 -0.44 -12.70
C GLU A 92 -6.48 -0.91 -12.91
N ASN A 93 -5.52 -0.20 -12.33
CA ASN A 93 -4.10 -0.45 -12.53
C ASN A 93 -3.37 -0.90 -11.27
N LEU A 94 -4.11 -1.29 -10.24
CA LEU A 94 -3.52 -1.67 -8.96
C LEU A 94 -2.83 -3.02 -9.07
N LYS A 95 -1.52 -3.04 -8.84
CA LYS A 95 -0.71 -4.26 -8.95
C LYS A 95 -0.25 -4.77 -7.59
N TYR A 96 -0.01 -3.88 -6.63
CA TYR A 96 0.49 -4.27 -5.32
C TYR A 96 -0.22 -3.52 -4.21
N ILE A 97 -0.44 -4.21 -3.11
CA ILE A 97 -0.89 -3.63 -1.84
C ILE A 97 0.17 -4.01 -0.82
N VAL A 98 0.89 -3.01 -0.32
CA VAL A 98 1.94 -3.22 0.68
C VAL A 98 1.38 -2.91 2.06
N ILE A 99 1.50 -3.87 2.98
CA ILE A 99 1.05 -3.70 4.36
C ILE A 99 2.29 -3.68 5.24
N ASP A 100 2.61 -2.50 5.76
CA ASP A 100 3.78 -2.32 6.59
C ASP A 100 3.43 -2.49 8.06
N GLU A 101 4.40 -2.85 8.87
CA GLU A 101 4.25 -3.05 10.30
C GLU A 101 3.10 -4.01 10.64
N LEU A 102 3.10 -5.15 9.94
CA LEU A 102 2.04 -6.16 10.03
C LEU A 102 1.72 -6.55 11.47
N HIS A 103 2.74 -6.58 12.32
CA HIS A 103 2.60 -6.98 13.72
C HIS A 103 1.70 -6.06 14.54
N THR A 104 1.39 -4.85 14.06
CA THR A 104 0.50 -3.92 14.76
C THR A 104 -0.97 -4.24 14.54
N TYR A 105 -1.29 -5.05 13.54
CA TYR A 105 -2.68 -5.31 13.16
C TYR A 105 -3.21 -6.56 13.88
N LYS A 106 -3.49 -6.41 15.16
CA LYS A 106 -3.96 -7.49 16.02
C LYS A 106 -5.24 -7.07 16.75
N GLY A 107 -5.97 -8.05 17.25
CA GLY A 107 -7.16 -7.82 18.05
C GLY A 107 -8.25 -7.09 17.28
N VAL A 108 -8.91 -6.15 17.93
CA VAL A 108 -9.99 -5.37 17.32
C VAL A 108 -9.48 -4.56 16.13
N PHE A 109 -8.31 -3.96 16.26
CA PHE A 109 -7.70 -3.20 15.17
C PHE A 109 -7.40 -4.11 13.98
N GLY A 110 -6.87 -5.30 14.24
CA GLY A 110 -6.61 -6.28 13.18
C GLY A 110 -7.88 -6.72 12.46
N SER A 111 -8.97 -6.94 13.22
CA SER A 111 -10.26 -7.29 12.63
C SER A 111 -10.79 -6.18 11.71
N HIS A 112 -10.66 -4.94 12.14
CA HIS A 112 -11.06 -3.79 11.32
C HIS A 112 -10.24 -3.73 10.03
N VAL A 113 -8.93 -3.86 10.13
CA VAL A 113 -8.03 -3.83 8.97
C VAL A 113 -8.35 -4.98 8.01
N ALA A 114 -8.57 -6.18 8.53
CA ALA A 114 -8.94 -7.32 7.68
C ALA A 114 -10.22 -7.05 6.90
N HIS A 115 -11.20 -6.40 7.54
CA HIS A 115 -12.44 -6.03 6.88
C HIS A 115 -12.21 -5.01 5.77
N VAL A 116 -11.39 -4.00 6.04
CA VAL A 116 -11.03 -2.98 5.05
C VAL A 116 -10.30 -3.61 3.86
N LEU A 117 -9.39 -4.54 4.12
CA LEU A 117 -8.65 -5.20 3.04
C LEU A 117 -9.55 -6.08 2.17
N ARG A 118 -10.54 -6.73 2.74
CA ARG A 118 -11.52 -7.49 1.96
C ARG A 118 -12.34 -6.58 1.04
N ARG A 119 -12.71 -5.41 1.56
CA ARG A 119 -13.41 -4.40 0.75
C ARG A 119 -12.52 -3.92 -0.39
N LEU A 120 -11.26 -3.64 -0.09
CA LEU A 120 -10.29 -3.20 -1.09
C LEU A 120 -10.15 -4.22 -2.22
N LYS A 121 -10.01 -5.49 -1.87
CA LYS A 121 -9.91 -6.56 -2.87
C LYS A 121 -11.15 -6.62 -3.75
N ARG A 122 -12.33 -6.53 -3.15
CA ARG A 122 -13.58 -6.55 -3.92
C ARG A 122 -13.67 -5.41 -4.91
N ILE A 123 -13.29 -4.22 -4.47
CA ILE A 123 -13.33 -3.05 -5.34
C ILE A 123 -12.29 -3.18 -6.46
N ALA A 124 -11.08 -3.61 -6.14
CA ALA A 124 -10.05 -3.83 -7.16
C ALA A 124 -10.51 -4.85 -8.19
N ASN A 125 -11.09 -5.96 -7.75
CA ASN A 125 -11.60 -6.97 -8.67
C ASN A 125 -12.74 -6.46 -9.52
N PHE A 126 -13.58 -5.61 -8.97
CA PHE A 126 -14.67 -4.98 -9.72
C PHE A 126 -14.12 -4.18 -10.89
N TYR A 127 -12.98 -3.52 -10.73
CA TYR A 127 -12.34 -2.75 -11.79
C TYR A 127 -11.36 -3.57 -12.63
N GLY A 128 -11.32 -4.88 -12.43
CA GLY A 128 -10.51 -5.78 -13.25
C GLY A 128 -9.10 -6.03 -12.76
N SER A 129 -8.74 -5.57 -11.57
CA SER A 129 -7.41 -5.78 -11.01
C SER A 129 -7.37 -6.95 -10.04
N ASN A 130 -6.21 -7.57 -9.94
CA ASN A 130 -5.97 -8.63 -8.97
C ASN A 130 -4.63 -8.36 -8.29
N PRO A 131 -4.57 -7.36 -7.37
CA PRO A 131 -3.31 -6.96 -6.76
C PRO A 131 -2.73 -8.04 -5.87
N GLN A 132 -1.41 -8.08 -5.81
CA GLN A 132 -0.68 -8.98 -4.93
C GLN A 132 -0.34 -8.26 -3.63
N PHE A 133 -0.44 -8.96 -2.50
CA PHE A 133 -0.08 -8.40 -1.21
C PHE A 133 1.39 -8.59 -0.92
N ILE A 134 2.02 -7.56 -0.37
CA ILE A 134 3.37 -7.61 0.19
C ILE A 134 3.26 -7.15 1.63
N CYS A 135 3.67 -7.99 2.57
CA CYS A 135 3.57 -7.66 3.98
C CYS A 135 4.96 -7.54 4.59
N THR A 136 5.16 -6.54 5.44
CA THR A 136 6.39 -6.41 6.21
C THR A 136 6.04 -6.41 7.69
N SER A 137 6.94 -6.92 8.51
CA SER A 137 6.73 -6.91 9.95
C SER A 137 8.05 -6.94 10.69
N ALA A 138 8.03 -6.51 11.95
CA ALA A 138 9.12 -6.79 12.85
C ALA A 138 9.13 -8.28 13.14
N THR A 139 10.18 -8.76 13.77
CA THR A 139 10.29 -10.17 14.14
C THR A 139 9.13 -10.56 15.05
N ILE A 140 8.25 -11.40 14.56
CA ILE A 140 7.13 -11.93 15.33
C ILE A 140 7.03 -13.44 15.06
N LYS A 141 6.32 -14.11 15.95
CA LYS A 141 6.03 -15.53 15.77
C LYS A 141 4.91 -15.65 14.74
N ASN A 142 5.10 -16.46 13.73
CA ASN A 142 4.09 -16.74 12.70
C ASN A 142 3.61 -15.51 11.92
N PRO A 143 4.51 -14.75 11.28
CA PRO A 143 4.07 -13.62 10.46
C PRO A 143 3.22 -14.04 9.28
N GLN A 144 3.48 -15.20 8.71
CA GLN A 144 2.71 -15.73 7.59
C GLN A 144 1.25 -15.95 7.99
N GLU A 145 1.02 -16.51 9.17
CA GLU A 145 -0.33 -16.77 9.67
C GLU A 145 -1.12 -15.48 9.85
N LEU A 146 -0.49 -14.45 10.43
CA LEU A 146 -1.15 -13.17 10.61
C LEU A 146 -1.47 -12.53 9.26
N ALA A 147 -0.54 -12.60 8.31
CA ALA A 147 -0.75 -12.06 6.99
C ALA A 147 -1.93 -12.73 6.29
N GLU A 148 -2.04 -14.05 6.40
CA GLU A 148 -3.16 -14.78 5.80
C GLU A 148 -4.50 -14.43 6.45
N LEU A 149 -4.50 -14.24 7.76
CA LEU A 149 -5.71 -13.81 8.46
C LEU A 149 -6.18 -12.43 8.01
N LEU A 150 -5.24 -11.52 7.80
CA LEU A 150 -5.58 -10.15 7.40
C LEU A 150 -5.99 -10.05 5.94
N THR A 151 -5.30 -10.74 5.06
CA THR A 151 -5.52 -10.59 3.63
C THR A 151 -6.47 -11.62 3.04
N GLY A 152 -6.66 -12.74 3.70
CA GLY A 152 -7.47 -13.83 3.19
C GLY A 152 -6.78 -14.59 2.05
N GLU A 153 -5.49 -14.40 1.87
CA GLU A 153 -4.71 -15.08 0.83
C GLU A 153 -3.57 -15.85 1.43
N SER A 154 -3.27 -17.00 0.87
CA SER A 154 -2.21 -17.85 1.34
C SER A 154 -0.89 -17.65 0.60
N GLN A 155 -0.92 -16.97 -0.53
CA GLN A 155 0.28 -16.71 -1.33
C GLN A 155 0.55 -15.20 -1.37
N MET A 156 1.62 -14.80 -0.71
CA MET A 156 2.01 -13.39 -0.64
C MET A 156 3.49 -13.31 -0.30
N LEU A 157 4.07 -12.15 -0.59
CA LEU A 157 5.46 -11.87 -0.23
C LEU A 157 5.50 -11.28 1.16
N ILE A 158 6.39 -11.80 2.02
CA ILE A 158 6.59 -11.27 3.36
C ILE A 158 8.05 -10.90 3.50
N SER A 159 8.29 -9.68 4.01
CA SER A 159 9.62 -9.18 4.26
C SER A 159 9.71 -8.74 5.71
N GLU A 160 10.76 -9.15 6.43
CA GLU A 160 10.93 -8.73 7.81
C GLU A 160 11.49 -7.31 7.83
N SER A 161 10.80 -6.41 8.54
CA SER A 161 11.32 -5.06 8.69
C SER A 161 12.47 -5.07 9.69
N GLY A 162 13.44 -4.22 9.47
CA GLY A 162 14.60 -4.13 10.33
C GLY A 162 15.69 -5.13 10.06
N ALA A 163 15.44 -6.15 9.27
CA ALA A 163 16.49 -7.07 8.86
C ALA A 163 17.02 -6.60 7.51
N PRO A 164 18.34 -6.58 7.32
CA PRO A 164 18.86 -6.35 5.99
C PRO A 164 18.46 -7.54 5.18
N VAL A 165 17.46 -7.36 4.42
CA VAL A 165 16.95 -8.41 3.68
C VAL A 165 17.92 -8.65 2.61
N GLY A 166 18.45 -9.73 2.65
CA GLY A 166 19.30 -10.11 1.60
C GLY A 166 18.51 -10.01 0.38
N LYS A 167 18.22 -9.61 -0.15
CA LYS A 167 17.53 -9.50 -1.24
C LYS A 167 18.15 -9.93 -2.30
#